data_b61d6382c5c8d5c2d19261d97c386a2d
#
_entry.id   b61d6382c5c8d5c2d19261d97c386a2d
#
_cell.length_a   1.000
_cell.length_b   1.000
_cell.length_c   1.000
_cell.angle_alpha   90.00
_cell.angle_beta   90.00
_cell.angle_gamma   90.00
#
_symmetry.space_group_name_H-M   'P 1'
#
loop_
_entity.id
_entity.type
_entity.pdbx_description
1 polymer ?
#
loop_
_entity_poly.entity_id
_entity_poly.type
_entity_poly.pdbx_seq_one_letter_code
_entity_poly.pdbx_strand_id
1 'polypeptide(L)'
;MPLRCLVLASGRGTNFQALLEASAGPQAPFTLQALITDRTPCGAEALAARWQVPAECLPYRDYSTRMAFDEALAERIRAAAPDLVLCAGFMRVRYF
;
A
#
# COMPACT_ATOMS: atom_id res chain seq x y z
N MET A 1 -16.17 13.40 -5.89
CA MET A 1 -15.88 12.04 -5.41
C MET A 1 -14.42 11.96 -4.99
N PRO A 2 -14.11 11.48 -3.77
CA PRO A 2 -12.71 11.32 -3.38
C PRO A 2 -12.02 10.26 -4.26
N LEU A 3 -10.74 10.48 -4.49
CA LEU A 3 -9.92 9.50 -5.20
C LEU A 3 -9.71 8.28 -4.30
N ARG A 4 -9.77 7.10 -4.90
CA ARG A 4 -9.48 5.85 -4.19
C ARG A 4 -8.00 5.53 -4.38
N CYS A 5 -7.27 5.46 -3.27
CA CYS A 5 -5.83 5.27 -3.31
C CYS A 5 -5.43 3.92 -2.75
N LEU A 6 -4.52 3.26 -3.46
CA LEU A 6 -3.87 2.06 -2.97
C LEU A 6 -2.47 2.46 -2.51
N VAL A 7 -2.07 2.04 -1.31
CA VAL A 7 -0.78 2.42 -0.74
C VAL A 7 0.17 1.24 -0.75
N LEU A 8 1.41 1.48 -1.17
CA LEU A 8 2.50 0.50 -1.09
C LEU A 8 3.48 0.97 -0.03
N ALA A 9 3.80 0.11 0.93
CA ALA A 9 4.73 0.45 2.01
C ALA A 9 5.56 -0.76 2.41
N SER A 10 6.77 -0.51 2.93
CA SER A 10 7.69 -1.60 3.29
C SER A 10 8.06 -1.64 4.76
N GLY A 11 7.99 -0.55 5.48
CA GLY A 11 8.66 -0.45 6.78
C GLY A 11 7.76 -0.06 7.93
N ARG A 12 8.22 0.90 8.70
CA ARG A 12 7.56 1.30 9.95
C ARG A 12 6.19 1.92 9.74
N GLY A 13 5.96 2.48 8.56
CA GLY A 13 4.68 3.10 8.28
C GLY A 13 4.59 4.57 8.63
N THR A 14 5.74 5.26 8.82
CA THR A 14 5.72 6.68 9.16
C THR A 14 5.02 7.51 8.09
N ASN A 15 5.37 7.28 6.81
CA ASN A 15 4.72 7.99 5.72
C ASN A 15 3.27 7.55 5.55
N PHE A 16 2.99 6.28 5.80
CA PHE A 16 1.63 5.76 5.74
C PHE A 16 0.77 6.40 6.82
N GLN A 17 1.33 6.60 8.03
CA GLN A 17 0.58 7.27 9.10
C GLN A 17 0.17 8.68 8.68
N ALA A 18 1.06 9.42 8.03
CA ALA A 18 0.72 10.75 7.54
C ALA A 18 -0.44 10.71 6.55
N LEU A 19 -0.47 9.69 5.67
CA LEU A 19 -1.57 9.53 4.72
C LEU A 19 -2.87 9.16 5.44
N LEU A 20 -2.81 8.31 6.45
CA LEU A 20 -3.99 7.96 7.23
C LEU A 20 -4.60 9.18 7.88
N GLU A 21 -3.77 10.02 8.51
CA GLU A 21 -4.23 11.24 9.15
C GLU A 21 -4.83 12.20 8.14
N ALA A 22 -4.18 12.35 6.99
CA ALA A 22 -4.68 13.24 5.95
C ALA A 22 -6.02 12.75 5.37
N SER A 23 -6.22 11.44 5.29
CA SER A 23 -7.45 10.88 4.72
C SER A 23 -8.63 10.92 5.68
N ALA A 24 -8.38 11.15 6.96
CA ALA A 24 -9.41 11.10 7.99
C ALA A 24 -10.27 12.37 8.06
N GLY A 25 -9.81 13.47 7.46
CA GLY A 25 -10.55 14.73 7.52
C GLY A 25 -11.79 14.70 6.66
N PRO A 26 -12.82 15.48 7.03
CA PRO A 26 -14.09 15.49 6.28
C PRO A 26 -13.96 16.08 4.88
N GLN A 27 -12.90 16.85 4.64
CA GLN A 27 -12.63 17.46 3.34
C GLN A 27 -11.52 16.77 2.58
N ALA A 28 -11.11 15.58 3.02
CA ALA A 28 -10.01 14.87 2.39
C ALA A 28 -10.33 14.57 0.91
N PRO A 29 -9.39 14.83 -0.01
CA PRO A 29 -9.63 14.60 -1.44
C PRO A 29 -9.46 13.13 -1.83
N PHE A 30 -9.10 12.26 -0.90
CA PHE A 30 -8.85 10.86 -1.20
C PHE A 30 -9.25 9.96 -0.03
N THR A 31 -9.47 8.69 -0.36
CA THR A 31 -9.68 7.64 0.63
C THR A 31 -8.60 6.57 0.42
N LEU A 32 -8.23 5.89 1.50
CA LEU A 32 -7.26 4.80 1.41
C LEU A 32 -8.02 3.49 1.28
N GLN A 33 -7.94 2.91 0.08
CA GLN A 33 -8.66 1.70 -0.27
C GLN A 33 -8.05 0.48 0.38
N ALA A 34 -6.73 0.38 0.34
CA ALA A 34 -6.00 -0.77 0.86
C ALA A 34 -4.52 -0.45 0.95
N LEU A 35 -3.80 -1.28 1.73
CA LEU A 35 -2.36 -1.24 1.85
C LEU A 35 -1.79 -2.55 1.33
N ILE A 36 -0.72 -2.48 0.54
CA ILE A 36 0.07 -3.66 0.17
C ILE A 36 1.48 -3.46 0.70
N THR A 37 1.99 -4.46 1.41
CA THR A 37 3.36 -4.45 1.92
C THR A 37 4.16 -5.56 1.25
N ASP A 38 5.50 -5.43 1.31
CA ASP A 38 6.39 -6.45 0.75
C ASP A 38 7.05 -7.30 1.84
N ARG A 39 6.65 -7.11 3.09
CA ARG A 39 7.16 -7.87 4.23
C ARG A 39 6.13 -7.91 5.35
N THR A 40 6.21 -8.95 6.15
CA THR A 40 5.33 -9.12 7.30
C THR A 40 6.10 -9.85 8.42
N PRO A 41 5.92 -9.48 9.69
CA PRO A 41 5.15 -8.33 10.13
C PRO A 41 5.87 -7.01 9.88
N CYS A 42 5.13 -5.92 9.81
CA CYS A 42 5.76 -4.60 9.71
C CYS A 42 4.85 -3.54 10.34
N GLY A 43 5.45 -2.36 10.62
CA GLY A 43 4.71 -1.28 11.28
C GLY A 43 3.54 -0.78 10.46
N ALA A 44 3.67 -0.75 9.14
CA ALA A 44 2.58 -0.29 8.29
C ALA A 44 1.35 -1.19 8.40
N GLU A 45 1.55 -2.50 8.51
CA GLU A 45 0.43 -3.43 8.70
C GLU A 45 -0.30 -3.18 10.01
N ALA A 46 0.46 -2.93 11.08
CA ALA A 46 -0.15 -2.66 12.38
C ALA A 46 -0.98 -1.38 12.34
N LEU A 47 -0.50 -0.35 11.65
CA LEU A 47 -1.24 0.88 11.48
C LEU A 47 -2.52 0.66 10.68
N ALA A 48 -2.43 -0.11 9.60
CA ALA A 48 -3.60 -0.41 8.79
C ALA A 48 -4.68 -1.08 9.62
N ALA A 49 -4.30 -2.03 10.46
CA ALA A 49 -5.26 -2.72 11.33
C ALA A 49 -5.93 -1.73 12.29
N ARG A 50 -5.17 -0.82 12.87
CA ARG A 50 -5.71 0.16 13.82
C ARG A 50 -6.68 1.12 13.15
N TRP A 51 -6.44 1.46 11.91
CA TRP A 51 -7.28 2.40 11.16
C TRP A 51 -8.32 1.68 10.29
N GLN A 52 -8.42 0.36 10.42
CA GLN A 52 -9.38 -0.46 9.70
C GLN A 52 -9.23 -0.35 8.17
N VAL A 53 -7.99 -0.26 7.71
CA VAL A 53 -7.66 -0.28 6.28
C VAL A 53 -7.27 -1.70 5.93
N PRO A 54 -7.88 -2.31 4.91
CA PRO A 54 -7.47 -3.66 4.48
C PRO A 54 -6.01 -3.68 4.08
N ALA A 55 -5.29 -4.69 4.53
CA ALA A 55 -3.87 -4.82 4.23
C ALA A 55 -3.56 -6.22 3.72
N GLU A 56 -2.67 -6.27 2.74
CA GLU A 56 -2.20 -7.52 2.17
C GLU A 56 -0.68 -7.47 2.05
N CYS A 57 -0.02 -8.59 2.33
CA CYS A 57 1.42 -8.70 2.14
C CYS A 57 1.72 -9.59 0.93
N LEU A 58 2.60 -9.08 0.05
CA LEU A 58 3.22 -9.88 -0.99
C LEU A 58 4.68 -10.02 -0.58
N PRO A 59 5.07 -11.09 0.13
CA PRO A 59 6.41 -11.19 0.71
C PRO A 59 7.46 -11.27 -0.40
N TYR A 60 8.29 -10.24 -0.50
CA TYR A 60 9.27 -10.15 -1.57
C TYR A 60 10.17 -11.38 -1.63
N ARG A 61 10.58 -11.89 -0.45
CA ARG A 61 11.50 -13.02 -0.38
C ARG A 61 10.91 -14.34 -0.90
N ASP A 62 9.57 -14.40 -1.02
CA ASP A 62 8.92 -15.62 -1.49
C ASP A 62 8.94 -15.75 -3.00
N TYR A 63 9.36 -14.71 -3.70
CA TYR A 63 9.40 -14.71 -5.17
C TYR A 63 10.82 -14.97 -5.64
N SER A 64 10.95 -15.87 -6.62
CA SER A 64 12.27 -16.29 -7.10
C SER A 64 13.00 -15.21 -7.88
N THR A 65 12.27 -14.28 -8.49
CA THR A 65 12.85 -13.18 -9.23
C THR A 65 12.10 -11.90 -8.93
N ARG A 66 12.77 -10.78 -9.19
CA ARG A 66 12.11 -9.48 -9.08
C ARG A 66 10.95 -9.35 -10.05
N MET A 67 11.11 -9.92 -11.27
CA MET A 67 10.07 -9.87 -12.27
C MET A 67 8.80 -10.58 -11.78
N ALA A 68 8.96 -11.74 -11.14
CA ALA A 68 7.80 -12.47 -10.60
C ALA A 68 7.08 -11.65 -9.54
N PHE A 69 7.82 -10.98 -8.67
CA PHE A 69 7.23 -10.11 -7.67
C PHE A 69 6.49 -8.94 -8.33
N ASP A 70 7.12 -8.29 -9.30
CA ASP A 70 6.53 -7.14 -9.97
C ASP A 70 5.24 -7.52 -10.71
N GLU A 71 5.20 -8.70 -11.32
CA GLU A 71 4.00 -9.19 -11.99
C GLU A 71 2.87 -9.43 -11.00
N ALA A 72 3.18 -10.03 -9.86
CA ALA A 72 2.16 -10.27 -8.83
C ALA A 72 1.63 -8.95 -8.28
N LEU A 73 2.51 -7.99 -8.04
CA LEU A 73 2.11 -6.68 -7.55
C LEU A 73 1.23 -5.94 -8.58
N ALA A 74 1.64 -5.95 -9.84
CA ALA A 74 0.87 -5.30 -10.89
C ALA A 74 -0.53 -5.91 -11.02
N GLU A 75 -0.63 -7.23 -10.88
CA GLU A 75 -1.91 -7.91 -10.95
C GLU A 75 -2.81 -7.51 -9.79
N ARG A 76 -2.26 -7.38 -8.59
CA ARG A 76 -3.02 -6.92 -7.42
C ARG A 76 -3.51 -5.49 -7.61
N ILE A 77 -2.65 -4.63 -8.16
CA ILE A 77 -3.03 -3.25 -8.42
C ILE A 77 -4.19 -3.20 -9.43
N ARG A 78 -4.09 -3.97 -10.51
CA ARG A 78 -5.17 -4.02 -11.51
C ARG A 78 -6.48 -4.52 -10.90
N ALA A 79 -6.40 -5.55 -10.06
CA ALA A 79 -7.59 -6.10 -9.43
C ALA A 79 -8.27 -5.08 -8.50
N ALA A 80 -7.48 -4.28 -7.80
CA ALA A 80 -8.01 -3.26 -6.90
C ALA A 80 -8.58 -2.06 -7.68
N ALA A 81 -8.11 -1.84 -8.89
CA ALA A 81 -8.55 -0.74 -9.76
C ALA A 81 -8.58 0.62 -9.04
N PRO A 82 -7.47 1.03 -8.40
CA PRO A 82 -7.44 2.31 -7.72
C PRO A 82 -7.37 3.46 -8.70
N ASP A 83 -7.73 4.66 -8.22
CA ASP A 83 -7.52 5.87 -9.00
C ASP A 83 -6.05 6.30 -8.96
N LEU A 84 -5.38 6.07 -7.82
CA LEU A 84 -3.96 6.39 -7.65
C LEU A 84 -3.28 5.31 -6.83
N VAL A 85 -1.99 5.13 -7.09
CA VAL A 85 -1.12 4.28 -6.27
C VAL A 85 -0.10 5.20 -5.60
N LEU A 86 -0.04 5.14 -4.27
CA LEU A 86 0.86 5.99 -3.47
C LEU A 86 1.93 5.11 -2.85
N CYS A 87 3.20 5.47 -3.07
CA CYS A 87 4.32 4.76 -2.46
C CYS A 87 4.72 5.48 -1.19
N ALA A 88 4.46 4.86 -0.05
CA ALA A 88 4.73 5.44 1.26
C ALA A 88 5.89 4.72 1.93
N GLY A 89 7.10 4.98 1.46
CA GLY A 89 8.29 4.30 1.95
C GLY A 89 8.42 2.89 1.40
N PHE A 90 7.94 2.64 0.20
CA PHE A 90 8.07 1.34 -0.45
C PHE A 90 9.50 1.19 -0.97
N MET A 91 10.17 0.13 -0.55
CA MET A 91 11.60 -0.05 -0.78
C MET A 91 11.94 -0.66 -2.14
N ARG A 92 10.94 -0.96 -2.96
CA ARG A 92 11.15 -1.57 -4.27
C ARG A 92 10.96 -0.54 -5.36
N VAL A 93 11.87 -0.52 -6.34
CA VAL A 93 11.73 0.34 -7.52
C VAL A 93 10.77 -0.34 -8.50
N ARG A 94 9.85 0.41 -9.07
CA ARG A 94 8.81 -0.13 -9.95
C ARG A 94 8.74 0.63 -11.26
N TYR A 95 8.51 -0.12 -12.31
CA TYR A 95 8.27 0.40 -13.65
C TYR A 95 6.95 -0.22 -14.14
N PHE A 96 5.90 0.53 -14.00
CA PHE A 96 4.58 0.07 -14.41
C PHE A 96 4.21 0.53 -15.79
#